data_2cfb9363c8900cb090922c2d37c961e7
#
_entry.id   2cfb9363c8900cb090922c2d37c961e7
#
_cell.length_a   1.000
_cell.length_b   1.000
_cell.length_c   1.000
_cell.angle_alpha   90.00
_cell.angle_beta   90.00
_cell.angle_gamma   90.00
#
_symmetry.space_group_name_H-M   'P 1'
#
loop_
_entity.id
_entity.type
_entity.pdbx_description
1 polymer ?
#
loop_
_entity_poly.entity_id
_entity_poly.type
_entity_poly.pdbx_seq_one_letter_code
_entity_poly.pdbx_strand_id
1 'polypeptide(L)'
;MESQAPTAATQMIVLAYHSHHVVGDDYARNDHIAFPIDLRVITDLGFEIVPLDVFVDAWELASAAQGGAQEAVKLVALTFDDGPVYDVADFVHPHFGAQGSFLRAMRDFRARFGHEVQRGMNATSFVIASPEARRVMEATFDGDYTYLGAGSMDDAWWRPAAETGLIGIANHSWDHLHPALPTVAHSRQVRADFRQVLSIEDADLQIAAAAKFIAAKTAGLATPFFAYPFGHYNDFLVHDYLPGASPRIRAAFSVDPRAAAKEDNPWCLPRYVCGDDWKSPDALAKILAQSA
;
A
#
# COMPACT_ATOMS: atom_id res chain seq x y z
N MET A 1 -6.07 -0.60 -47.12
CA MET A 1 -5.69 -1.19 -45.86
C MET A 1 -5.51 -0.04 -44.87
N GLU A 2 -6.57 0.25 -44.13
CA GLU A 2 -6.51 1.24 -43.05
C GLU A 2 -5.72 0.61 -41.90
N SER A 3 -4.60 1.23 -41.57
CA SER A 3 -3.85 0.92 -40.38
C SER A 3 -4.72 1.32 -39.20
N GLN A 4 -5.34 0.34 -38.53
CA GLN A 4 -5.92 0.59 -37.20
C GLN A 4 -4.79 1.08 -36.28
N ALA A 5 -4.93 2.33 -35.82
CA ALA A 5 -4.07 2.81 -34.73
C ALA A 5 -4.21 1.84 -33.55
N PRO A 6 -3.12 1.51 -32.86
CA PRO A 6 -3.19 0.65 -31.68
C PRO A 6 -4.18 1.30 -30.70
N THR A 7 -5.19 0.55 -30.29
CA THR A 7 -6.08 0.96 -29.20
C THR A 7 -5.19 1.14 -27.97
N ALA A 8 -5.15 2.36 -27.44
CA ALA A 8 -4.37 2.62 -26.22
C ALA A 8 -4.88 1.70 -25.11
N ALA A 9 -3.97 0.95 -24.49
CA ALA A 9 -4.30 -0.01 -23.44
C ALA A 9 -4.56 0.72 -22.11
N THR A 10 -5.51 0.22 -21.33
CA THR A 10 -5.70 0.66 -19.93
C THR A 10 -4.52 0.22 -19.09
N GLN A 11 -3.91 1.15 -18.35
CA GLN A 11 -2.75 0.92 -17.49
C GLN A 11 -3.14 1.18 -16.05
N MET A 12 -3.07 0.15 -15.21
CA MET A 12 -3.51 0.18 -13.81
C MET A 12 -2.40 -0.34 -12.91
N ILE A 13 -1.80 0.54 -12.12
CA ILE A 13 -0.60 0.24 -11.35
C ILE A 13 -0.81 0.61 -9.89
N VAL A 14 -0.42 -0.27 -8.97
CA VAL A 14 -0.37 0.02 -7.54
C VAL A 14 1.08 0.04 -7.10
N LEU A 15 1.47 1.12 -6.43
CA LEU A 15 2.82 1.33 -5.90
C LEU A 15 2.80 1.26 -4.38
N ALA A 16 3.75 0.55 -3.79
CA ALA A 16 3.91 0.40 -2.36
C ALA A 16 5.22 1.04 -1.87
N TYR A 17 5.15 1.76 -0.76
CA TYR A 17 6.27 2.41 -0.08
C TYR A 17 6.26 2.07 1.40
N HIS A 18 7.43 2.20 2.04
CA HIS A 18 7.60 1.98 3.47
C HIS A 18 8.25 3.21 4.12
N SER A 19 7.49 3.99 4.88
CA SER A 19 8.02 5.25 5.45
C SER A 19 9.06 5.04 6.55
N HIS A 20 9.26 3.82 7.03
CA HIS A 20 10.38 3.45 7.90
C HIS A 20 11.61 2.97 7.13
N HIS A 21 11.52 2.79 5.80
CA HIS A 21 12.65 2.38 4.97
C HIS A 21 13.57 3.58 4.70
N VAL A 22 14.53 3.79 5.60
CA VAL A 22 15.55 4.84 5.50
C VAL A 22 16.91 4.23 5.83
N VAL A 23 17.58 3.70 4.81
CA VAL A 23 18.89 3.03 4.92
C VAL A 23 20.00 3.79 4.20
N GLY A 24 19.70 4.98 3.70
CA GLY A 24 20.62 5.86 2.98
C GLY A 24 20.07 7.26 2.82
N ASP A 25 20.85 8.08 2.12
CA ASP A 25 20.54 9.46 1.79
C ASP A 25 20.32 9.68 0.28
N ASP A 26 19.98 8.62 -0.43
CA ASP A 26 19.69 8.63 -1.86
C ASP A 26 18.34 7.97 -2.19
N TYR A 27 17.89 8.17 -3.41
CA TYR A 27 16.63 7.66 -3.92
C TYR A 27 16.45 6.14 -3.75
N ALA A 28 17.48 5.35 -3.98
CA ALA A 28 17.39 3.89 -3.98
C ALA A 28 17.23 3.29 -2.58
N ARG A 29 17.55 4.07 -1.55
CA ARG A 29 17.67 3.60 -0.17
C ARG A 29 16.87 4.42 0.83
N ASN A 30 15.96 5.28 0.34
CA ASN A 30 15.16 6.13 1.21
C ASN A 30 13.85 6.52 0.52
N ASP A 31 12.75 5.93 1.00
CA ASP A 31 11.44 6.16 0.43
C ASP A 31 10.96 7.62 0.60
N HIS A 32 11.45 8.36 1.61
CA HIS A 32 11.14 9.79 1.76
C HIS A 32 11.82 10.66 0.71
N ILE A 33 12.92 10.17 0.10
CA ILE A 33 13.56 10.83 -1.05
C ILE A 33 12.88 10.39 -2.35
N ALA A 34 12.56 9.10 -2.49
CA ALA A 34 11.95 8.56 -3.68
C ALA A 34 10.52 9.10 -3.90
N PHE A 35 9.66 9.02 -2.89
CA PHE A 35 8.25 9.32 -3.01
C PHE A 35 7.92 10.71 -3.61
N PRO A 36 8.46 11.84 -3.14
CA PRO A 36 8.20 13.15 -3.75
C PRO A 36 8.68 13.27 -5.18
N ILE A 37 9.73 12.54 -5.58
CA ILE A 37 10.23 12.48 -6.95
C ILE A 37 9.26 11.67 -7.82
N ASP A 38 8.77 10.56 -7.31
CA ASP A 38 7.86 9.65 -8.00
C ASP A 38 6.50 10.29 -8.28
N LEU A 39 5.96 11.11 -7.37
CA LEU A 39 4.77 11.92 -7.64
C LEU A 39 4.93 12.75 -8.92
N ARG A 40 6.13 13.24 -9.18
CA ARG A 40 6.44 14.00 -10.38
C ARG A 40 6.55 13.10 -11.61
N VAL A 41 7.27 11.98 -11.51
CA VAL A 41 7.41 11.01 -12.61
C VAL A 41 6.04 10.50 -13.08
N ILE A 42 5.17 10.11 -12.14
CA ILE A 42 3.81 9.65 -12.41
C ILE A 42 3.02 10.71 -13.18
N THR A 43 3.08 11.96 -12.69
CA THR A 43 2.36 13.08 -13.30
C THR A 43 2.87 13.42 -14.70
N ASP A 44 4.20 13.47 -14.88
CA ASP A 44 4.83 13.83 -16.16
C ASP A 44 4.56 12.78 -17.25
N LEU A 45 4.30 11.52 -16.88
CA LEU A 45 3.91 10.44 -17.79
C LEU A 45 2.41 10.36 -18.03
N GLY A 46 1.62 11.29 -17.48
CA GLY A 46 0.19 11.42 -17.69
C GLY A 46 -0.64 10.36 -16.96
N PHE A 47 -0.13 9.79 -15.88
CA PHE A 47 -0.92 8.95 -14.99
C PHE A 47 -1.70 9.81 -13.99
N GLU A 48 -2.93 9.41 -13.72
CA GLU A 48 -3.74 9.99 -12.66
C GLU A 48 -3.55 9.19 -11.37
N ILE A 49 -3.19 9.90 -10.29
CA ILE A 49 -3.14 9.31 -8.94
C ILE A 49 -4.56 9.33 -8.40
N VAL A 50 -5.07 8.15 -8.05
CA VAL A 50 -6.44 7.99 -7.58
C VAL A 50 -6.50 7.28 -6.21
N PRO A 51 -7.55 7.53 -5.41
CA PRO A 51 -7.82 6.72 -4.22
C PRO A 51 -7.95 5.25 -4.58
N LEU A 52 -7.58 4.38 -3.63
CA LEU A 52 -7.56 2.92 -3.89
C LEU A 52 -8.96 2.34 -4.18
N ASP A 53 -10.04 2.93 -3.64
CA ASP A 53 -11.41 2.56 -3.96
C ASP A 53 -11.77 2.92 -5.41
N VAL A 54 -11.37 4.10 -5.89
CA VAL A 54 -11.55 4.53 -7.29
C VAL A 54 -10.75 3.62 -8.24
N PHE A 55 -9.54 3.24 -7.84
CA PHE A 55 -8.72 2.28 -8.60
C PHE A 55 -9.41 0.93 -8.73
N VAL A 56 -9.92 0.38 -7.62
CA VAL A 56 -10.61 -0.91 -7.61
C VAL A 56 -11.93 -0.84 -8.38
N ASP A 57 -12.71 0.25 -8.27
CA ASP A 57 -13.92 0.49 -9.08
C ASP A 57 -13.60 0.45 -10.58
N ALA A 58 -12.54 1.15 -10.98
CA ALA A 58 -12.12 1.18 -12.40
C ALA A 58 -11.64 -0.20 -12.87
N TRP A 59 -10.93 -0.94 -12.04
CA TRP A 59 -10.48 -2.30 -12.34
C TRP A 59 -11.68 -3.27 -12.48
N GLU A 60 -12.64 -3.22 -11.56
CA GLU A 60 -13.86 -4.05 -11.63
C GLU A 60 -14.66 -3.76 -12.92
N LEU A 61 -14.79 -2.48 -13.30
CA LEU A 61 -15.45 -2.09 -14.54
C LEU A 61 -14.72 -2.63 -15.78
N ALA A 62 -13.38 -2.55 -15.78
CA ALA A 62 -12.55 -3.10 -16.87
C ALA A 62 -12.68 -4.62 -16.96
N SER A 63 -12.74 -5.31 -15.80
CA SER A 63 -12.89 -6.78 -15.71
C SER A 63 -14.27 -7.24 -16.18
N ALA A 64 -15.32 -6.46 -15.93
CA ALA A 64 -16.68 -6.79 -16.33
C ALA A 64 -16.96 -6.50 -17.82
N ALA A 65 -16.13 -5.68 -18.50
CA ALA A 65 -16.36 -5.26 -19.87
C ALA A 65 -16.16 -6.41 -20.87
N GLN A 66 -17.23 -6.80 -21.56
CA GLN A 66 -17.22 -7.76 -22.66
C GLN A 66 -17.06 -7.02 -24.01
N GLY A 67 -15.80 -6.77 -24.43
CA GLY A 67 -15.50 -6.50 -25.85
C GLY A 67 -15.98 -5.16 -26.42
N GLY A 68 -16.08 -4.09 -25.65
CA GLY A 68 -16.31 -2.72 -26.12
C GLY A 68 -15.02 -1.91 -26.19
N ALA A 69 -14.93 -0.91 -27.08
CA ALA A 69 -13.85 0.09 -27.03
C ALA A 69 -14.00 0.90 -25.75
N GLN A 70 -13.19 0.58 -24.74
CA GLN A 70 -13.09 1.34 -23.52
C GLN A 70 -12.03 2.43 -23.71
N GLU A 71 -12.31 3.64 -23.24
CA GLU A 71 -11.31 4.70 -23.26
C GLU A 71 -10.12 4.26 -22.38
N ALA A 72 -8.91 4.33 -22.96
CA ALA A 72 -7.71 3.92 -22.24
C ALA A 72 -7.44 4.87 -21.08
N VAL A 73 -7.35 4.34 -19.88
CA VAL A 73 -7.03 5.10 -18.67
C VAL A 73 -5.63 4.73 -18.15
N LYS A 74 -4.95 5.69 -17.55
CA LYS A 74 -3.65 5.53 -16.89
C LYS A 74 -3.82 5.87 -15.42
N LEU A 75 -3.98 4.86 -14.57
CA LEU A 75 -4.23 5.04 -13.14
C LEU A 75 -3.07 4.50 -12.31
N VAL A 76 -2.71 5.27 -11.28
CA VAL A 76 -1.81 4.84 -10.21
C VAL A 76 -2.53 4.98 -8.88
N ALA A 77 -2.54 3.91 -8.08
CA ALA A 77 -2.86 3.98 -6.66
C ALA A 77 -1.57 3.92 -5.83
N LEU A 78 -1.49 4.79 -4.82
CA LEU A 78 -0.36 4.84 -3.90
C LEU A 78 -0.71 4.12 -2.61
N THR A 79 0.19 3.28 -2.10
CA THR A 79 0.01 2.55 -0.85
C THR A 79 1.25 2.63 0.03
N PHE A 80 1.04 2.61 1.35
CA PHE A 80 2.10 2.56 2.35
C PHE A 80 1.86 1.35 3.23
N ASP A 81 2.89 0.62 3.59
CA ASP A 81 2.77 -0.58 4.42
C ASP A 81 3.31 -0.35 5.84
N ASP A 82 2.90 -1.22 6.78
CA ASP A 82 3.24 -1.28 8.21
C ASP A 82 2.62 -0.19 9.09
N GLY A 83 2.33 0.99 8.56
CA GLY A 83 1.64 2.08 9.24
C GLY A 83 2.40 2.77 10.37
N PRO A 84 3.70 3.09 10.23
CA PRO A 84 4.37 3.97 11.16
C PRO A 84 3.88 5.42 11.01
N VAL A 85 4.00 6.22 12.06
CA VAL A 85 3.60 7.63 12.09
C VAL A 85 4.31 8.48 11.01
N TYR A 86 5.39 7.98 10.45
CA TYR A 86 6.17 8.64 9.40
C TYR A 86 5.43 8.76 8.05
N ASP A 87 4.33 8.04 7.87
CA ASP A 87 3.42 8.30 6.76
C ASP A 87 2.86 9.74 6.82
N VAL A 88 2.70 10.29 8.03
CA VAL A 88 2.02 11.58 8.25
C VAL A 88 2.82 12.62 9.01
N ALA A 89 3.86 12.23 9.76
CA ALA A 89 4.68 13.10 10.58
C ALA A 89 6.15 13.10 10.14
N ASP A 90 6.72 14.30 10.03
CA ASP A 90 8.15 14.46 9.81
C ASP A 90 8.94 13.92 11.00
N PHE A 91 10.14 13.40 10.75
CA PHE A 91 11.01 12.89 11.81
C PHE A 91 12.48 13.19 11.54
N VAL A 92 13.33 12.92 12.51
CA VAL A 92 14.79 13.02 12.37
C VAL A 92 15.39 11.63 12.50
N HIS A 93 15.89 11.09 11.38
CA HIS A 93 16.63 9.83 11.40
C HIS A 93 18.01 10.04 12.02
N PRO A 94 18.49 9.17 12.94
CA PRO A 94 19.73 9.38 13.66
C PRO A 94 20.98 9.50 12.77
N HIS A 95 20.97 8.86 11.60
CA HIS A 95 22.10 8.87 10.65
C HIS A 95 21.87 9.74 9.42
N PHE A 96 20.62 9.87 8.97
CA PHE A 96 20.29 10.52 7.69
C PHE A 96 19.52 11.85 7.86
N GLY A 97 19.41 12.36 9.11
CA GLY A 97 18.87 13.68 9.39
C GLY A 97 17.35 13.79 9.17
N ALA A 98 16.90 15.01 8.87
CA ALA A 98 15.48 15.31 8.75
C ALA A 98 14.84 14.63 7.53
N GLN A 99 13.71 13.96 7.77
CA GLN A 99 12.89 13.31 6.77
C GLN A 99 11.49 13.95 6.76
N GLY A 100 11.02 14.36 5.59
CA GLY A 100 9.64 14.85 5.42
C GLY A 100 8.68 13.68 5.24
N SER A 101 7.54 13.70 5.91
CA SER A 101 6.52 12.64 5.80
C SER A 101 5.93 12.53 4.40
N PHE A 102 5.32 11.37 4.08
CA PHE A 102 4.63 11.18 2.80
C PHE A 102 3.44 12.14 2.67
N LEU A 103 2.67 12.35 3.74
CA LEU A 103 1.59 13.35 3.74
C LEU A 103 2.10 14.77 3.43
N ARG A 104 3.26 15.15 3.99
CA ARG A 104 3.89 16.44 3.67
C ARG A 104 4.26 16.50 2.19
N ALA A 105 4.89 15.47 1.65
CA ALA A 105 5.26 15.43 0.23
C ALA A 105 4.04 15.62 -0.70
N MET A 106 2.90 14.99 -0.38
CA MET A 106 1.65 15.17 -1.12
C MET A 106 1.10 16.60 -0.99
N ARG A 107 1.15 17.20 0.20
CA ARG A 107 0.74 18.60 0.41
C ARG A 107 1.64 19.58 -0.32
N ASP A 108 2.95 19.38 -0.26
CA ASP A 108 3.94 20.22 -0.95
C ASP A 108 3.77 20.12 -2.47
N PHE A 109 3.48 18.91 -2.99
CA PHE A 109 3.14 18.71 -4.40
C PHE A 109 1.91 19.54 -4.80
N ARG A 110 0.80 19.44 -4.06
CA ARG A 110 -0.42 20.23 -4.30
C ARG A 110 -0.17 21.73 -4.19
N ALA A 111 0.61 22.17 -3.22
CA ALA A 111 0.94 23.57 -3.05
C ALA A 111 1.77 24.12 -4.23
N ARG A 112 2.66 23.30 -4.78
CA ARG A 112 3.56 23.69 -5.88
C ARG A 112 2.90 23.66 -7.26
N PHE A 113 2.08 22.64 -7.54
CA PHE A 113 1.55 22.37 -8.88
C PHE A 113 0.05 22.65 -9.02
N GLY A 114 -0.64 22.91 -7.92
CA GLY A 114 -2.09 23.10 -7.87
C GLY A 114 -2.85 21.80 -7.71
N HIS A 115 -4.02 21.89 -7.08
CA HIS A 115 -4.92 20.75 -6.84
C HIS A 115 -5.39 20.08 -8.14
N GLU A 116 -5.54 20.86 -9.21
CA GLU A 116 -6.07 20.39 -10.48
C GLU A 116 -5.12 19.41 -11.22
N VAL A 117 -3.82 19.42 -10.88
CA VAL A 117 -2.83 18.55 -11.54
C VAL A 117 -3.03 17.08 -11.18
N GLN A 118 -3.38 16.80 -9.91
CA GLN A 118 -3.69 15.46 -9.40
C GLN A 118 -4.89 15.56 -8.46
N ARG A 119 -6.09 15.70 -9.03
CA ARG A 119 -7.34 15.92 -8.26
C ARG A 119 -7.64 14.79 -7.29
N GLY A 120 -7.42 13.55 -7.75
CA GLY A 120 -7.64 12.33 -7.00
C GLY A 120 -6.54 11.97 -6.02
N MET A 121 -5.49 12.80 -5.87
CA MET A 121 -4.31 12.46 -5.05
C MET A 121 -4.72 11.98 -3.66
N ASN A 122 -4.44 10.71 -3.41
CA ASN A 122 -4.67 10.01 -2.17
C ASN A 122 -3.66 8.86 -2.09
N ALA A 123 -3.34 8.41 -0.88
CA ALA A 123 -2.60 7.17 -0.63
C ALA A 123 -3.31 6.36 0.45
N THR A 124 -3.18 5.04 0.43
CA THR A 124 -3.74 4.16 1.46
C THR A 124 -2.62 3.58 2.31
N SER A 125 -2.63 3.86 3.61
CA SER A 125 -1.73 3.23 4.57
C SER A 125 -2.35 1.93 5.09
N PHE A 126 -1.69 0.81 4.84
CA PHE A 126 -2.00 -0.50 5.39
C PHE A 126 -1.32 -0.64 6.75
N VAL A 127 -2.11 -0.64 7.81
CA VAL A 127 -1.60 -0.55 9.19
C VAL A 127 -1.68 -1.88 9.93
N ILE A 128 -0.66 -2.18 10.73
CA ILE A 128 -0.64 -3.33 11.64
C ILE A 128 -1.53 -3.01 12.84
N ALA A 129 -2.54 -3.84 13.11
CA ALA A 129 -3.59 -3.53 14.07
C ALA A 129 -3.17 -3.68 15.54
N SER A 130 -2.40 -4.72 15.89
CA SER A 130 -2.07 -5.06 17.29
C SER A 130 -1.21 -4.01 17.98
N PRO A 131 -1.70 -3.37 19.07
CA PRO A 131 -0.89 -2.43 19.84
C PRO A 131 0.35 -3.08 20.46
N GLU A 132 0.27 -4.36 20.85
CA GLU A 132 1.40 -5.09 21.41
C GLU A 132 2.46 -5.37 20.34
N ALA A 133 2.05 -5.83 19.17
CA ALA A 133 2.97 -6.08 18.06
C ALA A 133 3.74 -4.79 17.70
N ARG A 134 3.02 -3.68 17.53
CA ARG A 134 3.61 -2.38 17.21
C ARG A 134 4.63 -1.93 18.27
N ARG A 135 4.29 -2.07 19.56
CA ARG A 135 5.21 -1.75 20.67
C ARG A 135 6.47 -2.64 20.68
N VAL A 136 6.33 -3.93 20.36
CA VAL A 136 7.48 -4.83 20.26
C VAL A 136 8.35 -4.47 19.06
N MET A 137 7.75 -4.15 17.92
CA MET A 137 8.47 -3.71 16.73
C MET A 137 9.30 -2.47 17.00
N GLU A 138 8.75 -1.44 17.66
CA GLU A 138 9.50 -0.25 18.07
C GLU A 138 10.71 -0.59 18.99
N ALA A 139 10.50 -1.51 19.90
CA ALA A 139 11.52 -1.85 20.92
C ALA A 139 12.62 -2.78 20.41
N THR A 140 12.37 -3.54 19.34
CA THR A 140 13.28 -4.58 18.84
C THR A 140 13.96 -4.23 17.53
N PHE A 141 13.62 -3.08 16.95
CA PHE A 141 14.24 -2.65 15.72
C PHE A 141 15.73 -2.35 15.90
N ASP A 142 16.58 -2.99 15.13
CA ASP A 142 18.05 -2.84 15.14
C ASP A 142 18.64 -2.87 13.71
N GLY A 143 17.79 -2.78 12.67
CA GLY A 143 18.21 -3.05 11.31
C GLY A 143 18.90 -1.90 10.60
N ASP A 144 19.83 -2.26 9.72
CA ASP A 144 20.43 -1.35 8.74
C ASP A 144 19.46 -0.99 7.61
N TYR A 145 18.30 -1.67 7.54
CA TYR A 145 17.34 -1.55 6.44
C TYR A 145 16.15 -0.64 6.73
N THR A 146 15.78 -0.49 8.00
CA THR A 146 14.60 0.26 8.40
C THR A 146 14.86 1.01 9.70
N TYR A 147 14.06 2.04 9.98
CA TYR A 147 14.14 2.80 11.23
C TYR A 147 12.76 2.96 11.86
N LEU A 148 12.64 2.54 13.13
CA LEU A 148 11.47 2.77 13.97
C LEU A 148 11.92 3.37 15.30
N GLY A 149 11.66 4.67 15.50
CA GLY A 149 11.89 5.35 16.78
C GLY A 149 10.76 5.11 17.75
N ALA A 150 10.99 5.41 19.04
CA ALA A 150 9.95 5.31 20.06
C ALA A 150 8.71 6.15 19.71
N GLY A 151 7.51 5.56 19.81
CA GLY A 151 6.24 6.18 19.45
C GLY A 151 5.95 6.18 17.94
N SER A 152 6.83 5.61 17.11
CA SER A 152 6.66 5.59 15.65
C SER A 152 5.48 4.74 15.19
N MET A 153 5.07 3.76 15.98
CA MET A 153 3.97 2.84 15.66
C MET A 153 2.68 3.18 16.42
N ASP A 154 2.53 4.41 16.93
CA ASP A 154 1.29 4.88 17.57
C ASP A 154 0.12 4.90 16.58
N ASP A 155 -1.09 4.64 17.06
CA ASP A 155 -2.32 4.66 16.24
C ASP A 155 -3.14 5.96 16.33
N ALA A 156 -2.69 6.94 17.12
CA ALA A 156 -3.42 8.19 17.31
C ALA A 156 -3.56 9.01 16.03
N TRP A 157 -2.70 8.80 15.06
CA TRP A 157 -2.71 9.51 13.79
C TRP A 157 -3.71 8.94 12.75
N TRP A 158 -4.20 7.70 12.91
CA TRP A 158 -5.02 7.03 11.89
C TRP A 158 -6.29 7.80 11.56
N ARG A 159 -7.08 8.13 12.57
CA ARG A 159 -8.32 8.88 12.36
C ARG A 159 -8.07 10.31 11.83
N PRO A 160 -7.20 11.15 12.43
CA PRO A 160 -6.87 12.45 11.87
C PRO A 160 -6.36 12.41 10.42
N ALA A 161 -5.57 11.39 10.06
CA ALA A 161 -5.09 11.23 8.70
C ALA A 161 -6.22 10.91 7.72
N ALA A 162 -7.12 9.98 8.06
CA ALA A 162 -8.29 9.65 7.25
C ALA A 162 -9.21 10.88 7.05
N GLU A 163 -9.39 11.70 8.07
CA GLU A 163 -10.17 12.95 7.99
C GLU A 163 -9.57 13.99 7.03
N THR A 164 -8.28 13.88 6.67
CA THR A 164 -7.66 14.78 5.67
C THR A 164 -8.16 14.55 4.25
N GLY A 165 -8.69 13.36 3.95
CA GLY A 165 -9.01 12.91 2.59
C GLY A 165 -7.78 12.62 1.71
N LEU A 166 -6.55 12.77 2.25
CA LEU A 166 -5.31 12.45 1.54
C LEU A 166 -4.79 11.06 1.87
N ILE A 167 -5.10 10.54 3.05
CA ILE A 167 -4.64 9.24 3.52
C ILE A 167 -5.84 8.37 3.87
N GLY A 168 -6.00 7.25 3.19
CA GLY A 168 -6.87 6.15 3.60
C GLY A 168 -6.17 5.25 4.62
N ILE A 169 -6.93 4.59 5.50
CA ILE A 169 -6.40 3.61 6.45
C ILE A 169 -7.00 2.25 6.14
N ALA A 170 -6.14 1.24 5.94
CA ALA A 170 -6.53 -0.11 5.56
C ALA A 170 -5.78 -1.17 6.40
N ASN A 171 -6.08 -2.42 6.18
CA ASN A 171 -5.67 -3.55 7.01
C ASN A 171 -4.37 -4.20 6.52
N HIS A 172 -3.34 -4.24 7.40
CA HIS A 172 -2.10 -5.01 7.19
C HIS A 172 -1.93 -6.15 8.21
N SER A 173 -3.02 -6.82 8.53
CA SER A 173 -3.15 -7.88 9.51
C SER A 173 -3.11 -7.44 10.98
N TRP A 174 -3.35 -8.41 11.88
CA TRP A 174 -3.33 -8.16 13.31
C TRP A 174 -1.93 -7.83 13.82
N ASP A 175 -0.96 -8.72 13.59
CA ASP A 175 0.38 -8.61 14.15
C ASP A 175 1.51 -8.86 13.13
N HIS A 176 1.16 -8.91 11.84
CA HIS A 176 2.08 -9.13 10.73
C HIS A 176 2.80 -10.49 10.80
N LEU A 177 2.43 -11.38 11.72
CA LEU A 177 3.25 -12.56 12.09
C LEU A 177 4.72 -12.16 12.30
N HIS A 178 4.95 -10.98 12.89
CA HIS A 178 6.26 -10.36 12.90
C HIS A 178 7.30 -11.21 13.65
N PRO A 179 8.51 -11.41 13.10
CA PRO A 179 9.51 -12.33 13.62
C PRO A 179 9.99 -11.98 15.05
N ALA A 180 9.98 -10.69 15.42
CA ALA A 180 10.42 -10.24 16.74
C ALA A 180 9.41 -10.52 17.86
N LEU A 181 8.16 -10.89 17.53
CA LEU A 181 7.13 -11.12 18.53
C LEU A 181 7.41 -12.38 19.33
N PRO A 182 7.29 -12.36 20.67
CA PRO A 182 7.41 -13.57 21.49
C PRO A 182 6.28 -14.56 21.21
N THR A 183 5.07 -14.04 20.91
CA THR A 183 3.88 -14.80 20.50
C THR A 183 3.17 -14.07 19.39
N VAL A 184 2.57 -14.80 18.46
CA VAL A 184 1.78 -14.28 17.35
C VAL A 184 0.35 -14.82 17.40
N ALA A 185 -0.57 -14.09 16.83
CA ALA A 185 -1.98 -14.50 16.72
C ALA A 185 -2.14 -15.57 15.62
N HIS A 186 -1.51 -16.73 15.85
CA HIS A 186 -1.49 -17.88 14.95
C HIS A 186 -1.41 -19.16 15.77
N SER A 187 -2.28 -20.13 15.48
CA SER A 187 -2.45 -21.37 16.24
C SER A 187 -1.15 -22.17 16.43
N ARG A 188 -0.28 -22.19 15.42
CA ARG A 188 1.00 -22.89 15.41
C ARG A 188 2.20 -21.98 15.72
N GLN A 189 1.96 -20.73 16.11
CA GLN A 189 3.02 -19.74 16.41
C GLN A 189 4.06 -19.55 15.30
N VAL A 190 3.63 -19.66 14.02
CA VAL A 190 4.50 -19.41 12.85
C VAL A 190 4.73 -17.92 12.71
N ARG A 191 5.97 -17.51 12.44
CA ARG A 191 6.40 -16.14 12.23
C ARG A 191 7.02 -15.96 10.84
N ALA A 192 7.03 -14.74 10.34
CA ALA A 192 7.67 -14.34 9.10
C ALA A 192 7.15 -15.09 7.83
N ASP A 193 6.02 -15.77 7.93
CA ASP A 193 5.44 -16.47 6.78
C ASP A 193 3.91 -16.47 6.84
N PHE A 194 3.30 -15.47 6.22
CA PHE A 194 1.85 -15.33 6.17
C PHE A 194 1.16 -16.39 5.31
N ARG A 195 1.89 -17.12 4.46
CA ARG A 195 1.39 -18.29 3.70
C ARG A 195 0.95 -19.44 4.58
N GLN A 196 1.32 -19.40 5.87
CA GLN A 196 0.93 -20.42 6.85
C GLN A 196 -0.42 -20.13 7.53
N VAL A 197 -1.09 -19.04 7.19
CA VAL A 197 -2.48 -18.79 7.58
C VAL A 197 -3.38 -19.68 6.73
N LEU A 198 -3.69 -20.87 7.24
CA LEU A 198 -4.33 -21.98 6.52
C LEU A 198 -5.66 -22.42 7.13
N SER A 199 -6.13 -21.70 8.15
CA SER A 199 -7.40 -21.99 8.82
C SER A 199 -8.26 -20.74 8.96
N ILE A 200 -9.59 -20.93 9.05
CA ILE A 200 -10.52 -19.83 9.31
C ILE A 200 -10.17 -19.13 10.63
N GLU A 201 -9.81 -19.91 11.67
CA GLU A 201 -9.45 -19.37 12.98
C GLU A 201 -8.23 -18.41 12.88
N ASP A 202 -7.14 -18.84 12.23
CA ASP A 202 -5.95 -18.00 12.05
C ASP A 202 -6.24 -16.78 11.16
N ALA A 203 -7.04 -16.95 10.11
CA ALA A 203 -7.43 -15.87 9.22
C ALA A 203 -8.36 -14.85 9.94
N ASP A 204 -9.28 -15.31 10.76
CA ASP A 204 -10.15 -14.45 11.59
C ASP A 204 -9.31 -13.62 12.59
N LEU A 205 -8.31 -14.23 13.23
CA LEU A 205 -7.40 -13.53 14.13
C LEU A 205 -6.56 -12.49 13.39
N GLN A 206 -6.01 -12.84 12.22
CA GLN A 206 -5.11 -11.95 11.48
C GLN A 206 -5.85 -10.89 10.67
N ILE A 207 -6.99 -11.20 10.06
CA ILE A 207 -7.65 -10.32 9.08
C ILE A 207 -8.94 -9.72 9.66
N ALA A 208 -9.88 -10.53 10.13
CA ALA A 208 -11.17 -10.02 10.58
C ALA A 208 -11.06 -9.21 11.88
N ALA A 209 -10.25 -9.67 12.84
CA ALA A 209 -10.03 -8.94 14.09
C ALA A 209 -9.30 -7.61 13.84
N ALA A 210 -8.31 -7.61 12.95
CA ALA A 210 -7.60 -6.39 12.54
C ALA A 210 -8.55 -5.37 11.89
N ALA A 211 -9.36 -5.80 10.92
CA ALA A 211 -10.34 -4.93 10.26
C ALA A 211 -11.32 -4.29 11.26
N LYS A 212 -11.81 -5.08 12.22
CA LYS A 212 -12.69 -4.58 13.28
C LYS A 212 -12.00 -3.55 14.18
N PHE A 213 -10.76 -3.82 14.57
CA PHE A 213 -9.97 -2.91 15.42
C PHE A 213 -9.70 -1.57 14.71
N ILE A 214 -9.23 -1.64 13.46
CA ILE A 214 -8.91 -0.46 12.64
C ILE A 214 -10.19 0.38 12.40
N ALA A 215 -11.31 -0.27 12.07
CA ALA A 215 -12.59 0.43 11.91
C ALA A 215 -13.02 1.17 13.19
N ALA A 216 -12.82 0.56 14.37
CA ALA A 216 -13.11 1.22 15.65
C ALA A 216 -12.19 2.41 15.92
N LYS A 217 -10.89 2.28 15.63
CA LYS A 217 -9.89 3.36 15.81
C LYS A 217 -10.08 4.54 14.86
N THR A 218 -10.56 4.28 13.66
CA THR A 218 -10.83 5.31 12.65
C THR A 218 -12.25 5.85 12.68
N ALA A 219 -13.08 5.44 13.66
CA ALA A 219 -14.50 5.78 13.72
C ALA A 219 -15.28 5.42 12.43
N GLY A 220 -14.94 4.30 11.82
CA GLY A 220 -15.56 3.81 10.58
C GLY A 220 -15.01 4.39 9.28
N LEU A 221 -13.97 5.21 9.33
CA LEU A 221 -13.31 5.77 8.13
C LEU A 221 -12.30 4.83 7.46
N ALA A 222 -12.07 3.64 8.03
CA ALA A 222 -11.19 2.65 7.42
C ALA A 222 -11.73 2.17 6.06
N THR A 223 -10.82 2.00 5.09
CA THR A 223 -11.16 1.45 3.78
C THR A 223 -11.13 -0.08 3.80
N PRO A 224 -12.00 -0.77 3.03
CA PRO A 224 -12.16 -2.22 3.09
C PRO A 224 -11.13 -2.97 2.24
N PHE A 225 -9.86 -2.68 2.46
CA PHE A 225 -8.76 -3.29 1.73
C PHE A 225 -7.80 -4.01 2.66
N PHE A 226 -7.09 -5.00 2.12
CA PHE A 226 -6.10 -5.79 2.83
C PHE A 226 -4.80 -5.88 2.01
N ALA A 227 -3.65 -5.67 2.63
CA ALA A 227 -2.37 -6.02 2.04
C ALA A 227 -1.76 -7.20 2.79
N TYR A 228 -1.28 -8.19 2.04
CA TYR A 228 -0.66 -9.37 2.62
C TYR A 228 0.70 -9.03 3.24
N PRO A 229 0.93 -9.31 4.54
CA PRO A 229 2.26 -9.21 5.14
C PRO A 229 3.32 -9.95 4.30
N PHE A 230 4.45 -9.31 4.06
CA PHE A 230 5.53 -9.82 3.20
C PHE A 230 5.10 -10.10 1.74
N GLY A 231 3.92 -9.70 1.32
CA GLY A 231 3.30 -10.13 0.07
C GLY A 231 2.90 -11.61 0.04
N HIS A 232 2.93 -12.31 1.16
CA HIS A 232 2.70 -13.74 1.27
C HIS A 232 1.21 -14.08 1.26
N TYR A 233 0.71 -14.60 0.17
CA TYR A 233 -0.64 -15.14 0.03
C TYR A 233 -0.61 -16.66 -0.21
N ASN A 234 -1.78 -17.30 -0.16
CA ASN A 234 -1.97 -18.72 -0.46
C ASN A 234 -3.37 -18.97 -1.03
N ASP A 235 -3.58 -20.16 -1.58
CA ASP A 235 -4.85 -20.53 -2.22
C ASP A 235 -6.04 -20.47 -1.27
N PHE A 236 -5.87 -20.87 -0.02
CA PHE A 236 -6.94 -20.81 0.99
C PHE A 236 -7.40 -19.36 1.23
N LEU A 237 -6.48 -18.42 1.40
CA LEU A 237 -6.84 -17.02 1.60
C LEU A 237 -7.50 -16.42 0.36
N VAL A 238 -6.97 -16.70 -0.82
CA VAL A 238 -7.43 -16.11 -2.09
C VAL A 238 -8.75 -16.70 -2.57
N HIS A 239 -8.97 -18.00 -2.41
CA HIS A 239 -10.11 -18.70 -3.01
C HIS A 239 -11.20 -19.12 -2.03
N ASP A 240 -10.86 -19.31 -0.74
CA ASP A 240 -11.81 -19.81 0.25
C ASP A 240 -12.19 -18.74 1.28
N TYR A 241 -11.20 -18.06 1.89
CA TYR A 241 -11.46 -17.17 3.03
C TYR A 241 -11.93 -15.77 2.61
N LEU A 242 -11.15 -15.05 1.80
CA LEU A 242 -11.44 -13.65 1.45
C LEU A 242 -12.73 -13.48 0.64
N PRO A 243 -13.09 -14.36 -0.30
CA PRO A 243 -14.40 -14.29 -0.96
C PRO A 243 -15.57 -14.34 0.02
N GLY A 244 -15.42 -15.10 1.13
CA GLY A 244 -16.40 -15.19 2.20
C GLY A 244 -16.34 -14.05 3.23
N ALA A 245 -15.27 -13.31 3.27
CA ALA A 245 -15.06 -12.22 4.25
C ALA A 245 -15.74 -10.90 3.86
N SER A 246 -16.28 -10.79 2.64
CA SER A 246 -17.06 -9.63 2.18
C SER A 246 -18.27 -9.39 3.10
N PRO A 247 -18.66 -8.13 3.40
CA PRO A 247 -18.16 -6.87 2.80
C PRO A 247 -16.97 -6.22 3.56
N ARG A 248 -16.37 -6.89 4.52
CA ARG A 248 -15.30 -6.31 5.36
C ARG A 248 -13.98 -6.08 4.62
N ILE A 249 -13.71 -6.94 3.63
CA ILE A 249 -12.59 -6.79 2.70
C ILE A 249 -13.19 -6.80 1.29
N ARG A 250 -12.82 -5.84 0.46
CA ARG A 250 -13.28 -5.70 -0.93
C ARG A 250 -12.23 -6.18 -1.93
N ALA A 251 -10.97 -5.91 -1.64
CA ALA A 251 -9.84 -6.38 -2.42
C ALA A 251 -8.61 -6.60 -1.53
N ALA A 252 -7.72 -7.48 -1.97
CA ALA A 252 -6.46 -7.74 -1.29
C ALA A 252 -5.28 -7.60 -2.26
N PHE A 253 -4.11 -7.18 -1.73
CA PHE A 253 -2.95 -6.78 -2.51
C PHE A 253 -1.72 -7.60 -2.15
N SER A 254 -1.09 -8.18 -3.19
CA SER A 254 0.21 -8.86 -3.10
C SER A 254 1.35 -7.86 -3.36
N VAL A 255 2.56 -8.38 -3.55
CA VAL A 255 3.74 -7.64 -4.05
C VAL A 255 4.30 -8.31 -5.32
N ASP A 256 3.42 -8.89 -6.14
CA ASP A 256 3.82 -9.40 -7.45
C ASP A 256 4.14 -8.20 -8.36
N PRO A 257 5.39 -8.04 -8.88
CA PRO A 257 5.81 -6.80 -9.52
C PRO A 257 5.32 -6.69 -10.97
N ARG A 258 4.05 -6.38 -11.14
CA ARG A 258 3.40 -6.16 -12.43
C ARG A 258 2.20 -5.22 -12.32
N ALA A 259 1.74 -4.72 -13.45
CA ALA A 259 0.47 -3.99 -13.52
C ALA A 259 -0.73 -4.91 -13.26
N ALA A 260 -1.82 -4.34 -12.78
CA ALA A 260 -3.07 -5.06 -12.62
C ALA A 260 -3.71 -5.31 -13.99
N ALA A 261 -4.07 -6.58 -14.24
CA ALA A 261 -4.79 -7.01 -15.41
C ALA A 261 -6.27 -7.25 -15.08
N LYS A 262 -7.15 -7.13 -16.10
CA LYS A 262 -8.59 -7.34 -15.91
C LYS A 262 -8.96 -8.77 -15.49
N GLU A 263 -8.08 -9.73 -15.76
CA GLU A 263 -8.21 -11.15 -15.41
C GLU A 263 -7.74 -11.47 -14.00
N ASP A 264 -7.14 -10.51 -13.28
CA ASP A 264 -6.64 -10.75 -11.93
C ASP A 264 -7.76 -11.07 -10.95
N ASN A 265 -7.38 -11.80 -9.89
CA ASN A 265 -8.29 -12.08 -8.79
C ASN A 265 -8.32 -10.87 -7.84
N PRO A 266 -9.51 -10.33 -7.45
CA PRO A 266 -9.62 -9.20 -6.52
C PRO A 266 -8.95 -9.45 -5.17
N TRP A 267 -8.75 -10.71 -4.83
CA TRP A 267 -8.11 -11.11 -3.58
C TRP A 267 -6.59 -11.27 -3.68
N CYS A 268 -6.00 -10.87 -4.83
CA CYS A 268 -4.55 -10.93 -5.04
C CYS A 268 -4.12 -9.93 -6.14
N LEU A 269 -4.51 -8.66 -5.99
CA LEU A 269 -4.08 -7.61 -6.92
C LEU A 269 -2.59 -7.30 -6.76
N PRO A 270 -1.85 -7.14 -7.86
CA PRO A 270 -0.41 -6.95 -7.83
C PRO A 270 -0.01 -5.54 -7.39
N ARG A 271 1.20 -5.41 -6.81
CA ARG A 271 1.84 -4.13 -6.51
C ARG A 271 3.33 -4.20 -6.82
N TYR A 272 3.90 -3.06 -7.18
CA TYR A 272 5.35 -2.84 -7.17
C TYR A 272 5.78 -2.21 -5.86
N VAL A 273 6.97 -2.56 -5.35
CA VAL A 273 7.54 -2.06 -4.09
C VAL A 273 8.75 -1.17 -4.34
N CYS A 274 8.74 0.03 -3.77
CA CYS A 274 9.86 0.96 -3.82
C CYS A 274 11.11 0.36 -3.14
N GLY A 275 12.28 0.59 -3.73
CA GLY A 275 13.52 0.04 -3.21
C GLY A 275 13.79 -1.42 -3.64
N ASP A 276 12.75 -2.18 -3.99
CA ASP A 276 12.86 -3.54 -4.50
C ASP A 276 12.73 -3.59 -6.02
N ASP A 277 11.58 -3.15 -6.54
CA ASP A 277 11.24 -3.26 -7.96
C ASP A 277 11.74 -2.08 -8.79
N TRP A 278 11.91 -0.91 -8.17
CA TRP A 278 12.57 0.23 -8.78
C TRP A 278 13.45 0.97 -7.78
N LYS A 279 14.60 1.46 -8.28
CA LYS A 279 15.65 2.12 -7.49
C LYS A 279 16.11 3.44 -8.11
N SER A 280 15.35 3.96 -9.09
CA SER A 280 15.59 5.26 -9.70
C SER A 280 14.33 5.78 -10.39
N PRO A 281 14.21 7.10 -10.62
CA PRO A 281 13.11 7.68 -11.38
C PRO A 281 12.97 7.09 -12.78
N ASP A 282 14.08 6.77 -13.44
CA ASP A 282 14.10 6.14 -14.77
C ASP A 282 13.56 4.70 -14.73
N ALA A 283 13.83 3.97 -13.64
CA ALA A 283 13.30 2.61 -13.47
C ALA A 283 11.78 2.65 -13.26
N LEU A 284 11.26 3.56 -12.44
CA LEU A 284 9.82 3.78 -12.30
C LEU A 284 9.18 4.18 -13.64
N ALA A 285 9.82 5.12 -14.36
CA ALA A 285 9.31 5.55 -15.67
C ALA A 285 9.21 4.37 -16.67
N LYS A 286 10.15 3.42 -16.62
CA LYS A 286 10.09 2.19 -17.45
C LYS A 286 8.94 1.29 -17.03
N ILE A 287 8.70 1.07 -15.73
CA ILE A 287 7.56 0.30 -15.22
C ILE A 287 6.26 0.91 -15.74
N LEU A 288 6.09 2.23 -15.57
CA LEU A 288 4.90 2.96 -16.02
C LEU A 288 4.72 2.90 -17.55
N ALA A 289 5.81 2.90 -18.33
CA ALA A 289 5.74 2.83 -19.79
C ALA A 289 5.51 1.41 -20.35
N GLN A 290 5.98 0.37 -19.65
CA GLN A 290 5.88 -1.03 -20.10
C GLN A 290 4.50 -1.68 -19.83
N SER A 291 3.72 -1.06 -18.97
CA SER A 291 2.38 -1.55 -18.60
C SER A 291 1.32 -1.20 -19.66
N ALA A 292 1.77 -0.88 -20.89
CA ALA A 292 0.93 -0.52 -22.05
C ALA A 292 0.59 -1.73 -22.92
#